data_04cca45da511851b439f8ca1de592803
#
_entry.id   04cca45da511851b439f8ca1de592803
#
_cell.length_a   1.000
_cell.length_b   1.000
_cell.length_c   1.000
_cell.angle_alpha   90.00
_cell.angle_beta   90.00
_cell.angle_gamma   90.00
#
_symmetry.space_group_name_H-M   'P 1'
#
loop_
_entity.id
_entity.type
_entity.pdbx_description
1 polymer ?
#
loop_
_entity_poly.entity_id
_entity_poly.type
_entity_poly.pdbx_seq_one_letter_code
_entity_poly.pdbx_strand_id
1 'polypeptide(L)'
;MKQKTFQMGLLVGRFQAFHTGHEMMVNTALGICERVGIFVGSSQESGTAKNPFTYETRVKLLRAAFGNGVEIYPLPDIGVGNNGRWGDYVLQNAKMRFGRVPDLLVSGKEERRVDWFDGAHGVSVAELYIPKTIDISATQMRQFLIDGNEAAWRKYTGKKLWDSFSELRAAVLASKDNQQTASL
;
A
#
# COMPACT_ATOMS: atom_id res chain seq x y z
N MET A 1 4.40 13.32 26.00
CA MET A 1 4.73 12.58 24.74
C MET A 1 5.75 13.42 23.97
N LYS A 2 6.78 12.82 23.36
CA LYS A 2 7.71 13.57 22.48
C LYS A 2 6.94 14.00 21.23
N GLN A 3 7.04 15.27 20.86
CA GLN A 3 6.51 15.81 19.62
C GLN A 3 7.17 15.07 18.44
N LYS A 4 6.37 14.62 17.47
CA LYS A 4 6.89 13.96 16.28
C LYS A 4 7.32 15.00 15.24
N THR A 5 8.23 14.61 14.37
CA THR A 5 8.90 15.53 13.42
C THR A 5 7.92 16.06 12.36
N PHE A 6 7.01 15.18 11.89
CA PHE A 6 6.07 15.52 10.82
C PHE A 6 4.63 15.49 11.33
N GLN A 7 3.81 16.40 10.82
CA GLN A 7 2.39 16.42 11.17
C GLN A 7 1.61 15.33 10.43
N MET A 8 1.94 15.07 9.15
CA MET A 8 1.23 14.14 8.30
C MET A 8 2.18 13.36 7.40
N GLY A 9 2.30 12.07 7.61
CA GLY A 9 2.95 11.13 6.69
C GLY A 9 1.94 10.48 5.75
N LEU A 10 2.33 10.26 4.51
CA LEU A 10 1.52 9.57 3.49
C LEU A 10 2.26 8.37 2.93
N LEU A 11 1.54 7.27 2.80
CA LEU A 11 1.96 6.10 2.02
C LEU A 11 0.97 5.89 0.88
N VAL A 12 1.46 5.59 -0.31
CA VAL A 12 0.64 5.23 -1.48
C VAL A 12 1.09 3.87 -1.97
N GLY A 13 0.20 2.89 -1.96
CA GLY A 13 0.54 1.53 -2.39
C GLY A 13 -0.68 0.68 -2.71
N ARG A 14 -0.49 -0.37 -3.52
CA ARG A 14 -1.58 -1.30 -3.86
C ARG A 14 -1.87 -2.32 -2.77
N PHE A 15 -0.86 -2.69 -1.98
CA PHE A 15 -0.95 -3.71 -0.91
C PHE A 15 -1.50 -5.07 -1.39
N GLN A 16 -1.06 -5.51 -2.57
CA GLN A 16 -1.47 -6.74 -3.26
C GLN A 16 -0.32 -7.78 -3.34
N ALA A 17 0.06 -8.59 -2.33
CA ALA A 17 -0.47 -8.73 -0.98
C ALA A 17 0.32 -7.88 0.03
N PHE A 18 -0.31 -7.63 1.19
CA PHE A 18 0.36 -7.01 2.33
C PHE A 18 1.43 -7.95 2.92
N HIS A 19 2.56 -7.38 3.36
CA HIS A 19 3.69 -8.12 3.93
C HIS A 19 4.52 -7.25 4.88
N THR A 20 5.45 -7.87 5.62
CA THR A 20 6.31 -7.20 6.61
C THR A 20 7.09 -6.00 6.08
N GLY A 21 7.43 -5.96 4.79
CA GLY A 21 8.02 -4.76 4.17
C GLY A 21 7.08 -3.56 4.19
N HIS A 22 5.79 -3.75 3.91
CA HIS A 22 4.78 -2.70 4.05
C HIS A 22 4.57 -2.33 5.52
N GLU A 23 4.55 -3.32 6.41
CA GLU A 23 4.40 -3.11 7.85
C GLU A 23 5.53 -2.24 8.40
N MET A 24 6.76 -2.50 8.00
CA MET A 24 7.92 -1.70 8.38
C MET A 24 7.78 -0.24 7.94
N MET A 25 7.37 0.00 6.69
CA MET A 25 7.18 1.36 6.18
C MET A 25 6.12 2.14 6.97
N VAL A 26 4.98 1.51 7.27
CA VAL A 26 3.91 2.14 8.04
C VAL A 26 4.36 2.39 9.48
N ASN A 27 5.04 1.45 10.12
CA ASN A 27 5.56 1.61 11.48
C ASN A 27 6.62 2.73 11.55
N THR A 28 7.46 2.86 10.53
CA THR A 28 8.40 4.00 10.43
C THR A 28 7.66 5.32 10.37
N ALA A 29 6.63 5.43 9.52
CA ALA A 29 5.79 6.62 9.45
C ALA A 29 5.12 6.92 10.80
N LEU A 30 4.53 5.91 11.45
CA LEU A 30 3.90 6.03 12.76
C LEU A 30 4.88 6.50 13.86
N GLY A 31 6.17 6.16 13.72
CA GLY A 31 7.21 6.59 14.65
C GLY A 31 7.54 8.09 14.58
N ILE A 32 7.41 8.71 13.40
CA ILE A 32 7.91 10.07 13.12
C ILE A 32 6.83 11.08 12.72
N CYS A 33 5.61 10.62 12.41
CA CYS A 33 4.48 11.49 12.02
C CYS A 33 3.38 11.45 13.07
N GLU A 34 2.76 12.61 13.38
CA GLU A 34 1.60 12.68 14.28
C GLU A 34 0.39 11.93 13.72
N ARG A 35 0.14 12.06 12.41
CA ARG A 35 -0.88 11.36 11.66
C ARG A 35 -0.26 10.60 10.50
N VAL A 36 -0.82 9.44 10.14
CA VAL A 36 -0.38 8.64 9.00
C VAL A 36 -1.58 8.29 8.13
N GLY A 37 -1.53 8.74 6.89
CA GLY A 37 -2.49 8.41 5.84
C GLY A 37 -1.96 7.30 4.93
N ILE A 38 -2.85 6.42 4.52
CA ILE A 38 -2.58 5.38 3.54
C ILE A 38 -3.59 5.50 2.40
N PHE A 39 -3.09 5.73 1.20
CA PHE A 39 -3.87 5.54 -0.01
C PHE A 39 -3.67 4.13 -0.56
N VAL A 40 -4.76 3.40 -0.68
CA VAL A 40 -4.79 2.09 -1.34
C VAL A 40 -5.00 2.31 -2.84
N GLY A 41 -3.91 2.26 -3.59
CA GLY A 41 -3.88 2.46 -5.04
C GLY A 41 -4.58 1.35 -5.82
N SER A 42 -4.90 1.61 -7.08
CA SER A 42 -5.70 0.72 -7.95
C SER A 42 -6.94 0.19 -7.20
N SER A 43 -7.62 1.09 -6.48
CA SER A 43 -8.72 0.69 -5.58
C SER A 43 -9.93 0.14 -6.33
N GLN A 44 -10.12 0.51 -7.60
CA GLN A 44 -11.15 0.02 -8.49
C GLN A 44 -10.87 -1.38 -9.06
N GLU A 45 -9.62 -1.86 -8.94
CA GLU A 45 -9.20 -3.12 -9.54
C GLU A 45 -9.21 -4.27 -8.54
N SER A 46 -9.75 -5.41 -8.97
CA SER A 46 -9.71 -6.68 -8.24
C SER A 46 -9.91 -7.87 -9.18
N GLY A 47 -9.72 -9.10 -8.68
CA GLY A 47 -9.98 -10.32 -9.42
C GLY A 47 -9.02 -10.61 -10.58
N THR A 48 -7.87 -9.93 -10.65
CA THR A 48 -6.82 -10.18 -11.65
C THR A 48 -5.57 -10.76 -10.98
N ALA A 49 -4.70 -11.44 -11.73
CA ALA A 49 -3.45 -11.98 -11.16
C ALA A 49 -2.55 -10.89 -10.55
N LYS A 50 -2.61 -9.68 -11.09
CA LYS A 50 -1.84 -8.53 -10.57
C LYS A 50 -2.52 -7.89 -9.35
N ASN A 51 -3.84 -7.85 -9.34
CA ASN A 51 -4.68 -7.27 -8.30
C ASN A 51 -5.78 -8.26 -7.86
N PRO A 52 -5.44 -9.36 -7.17
CA PRO A 52 -6.43 -10.38 -6.80
C PRO A 52 -7.41 -9.90 -5.72
N PHE A 53 -6.98 -9.00 -4.84
CA PHE A 53 -7.76 -8.60 -3.66
C PHE A 53 -8.56 -7.34 -3.92
N THR A 54 -9.82 -7.33 -3.46
CA THR A 54 -10.66 -6.14 -3.47
C THR A 54 -10.09 -5.04 -2.57
N TYR A 55 -10.60 -3.81 -2.71
CA TYR A 55 -10.24 -2.71 -1.81
C TYR A 55 -10.55 -3.08 -0.34
N GLU A 56 -11.72 -3.64 -0.08
CA GLU A 56 -12.19 -4.01 1.26
C GLU A 56 -11.27 -5.05 1.91
N THR A 57 -10.85 -6.08 1.16
CA THR A 57 -9.89 -7.08 1.65
C THR A 57 -8.58 -6.43 2.06
N ARG A 58 -8.06 -5.51 1.25
CA ARG A 58 -6.80 -4.79 1.55
C ARG A 58 -6.94 -3.89 2.77
N VAL A 59 -8.06 -3.18 2.91
CA VAL A 59 -8.38 -2.37 4.10
C VAL A 59 -8.51 -3.24 5.35
N LYS A 60 -9.16 -4.40 5.26
CA LYS A 60 -9.28 -5.37 6.37
C LYS A 60 -7.90 -5.77 6.90
N LEU A 61 -6.94 -6.08 6.00
CA LEU A 61 -5.57 -6.43 6.38
C LEU A 61 -4.84 -5.27 7.05
N LEU A 62 -4.94 -4.06 6.49
CA LEU A 62 -4.34 -2.86 7.07
C LEU A 62 -4.93 -2.52 8.44
N ARG A 63 -6.24 -2.66 8.60
CA ARG A 63 -6.92 -2.47 9.89
C ARG A 63 -6.53 -3.54 10.92
N ALA A 64 -6.38 -4.79 10.51
CA ALA A 64 -5.92 -5.85 11.40
C ALA A 64 -4.48 -5.60 11.89
N ALA A 65 -3.60 -5.06 11.01
CA ALA A 65 -2.23 -4.74 11.38
C ALA A 65 -2.12 -3.50 12.29
N PHE A 66 -2.81 -2.40 11.97
CA PHE A 66 -2.57 -1.07 12.57
C PHE A 66 -3.76 -0.49 13.35
N GLY A 67 -4.92 -1.16 13.34
CA GLY A 67 -6.13 -0.65 14.02
C GLY A 67 -6.53 0.74 13.49
N ASN A 68 -6.83 1.64 14.42
CA ASN A 68 -7.17 3.03 14.12
C ASN A 68 -5.94 3.98 14.10
N GLY A 69 -4.73 3.45 14.20
CA GLY A 69 -3.50 4.24 14.16
C GLY A 69 -3.20 4.87 12.80
N VAL A 70 -3.91 4.46 11.74
CA VAL A 70 -3.75 4.98 10.38
C VAL A 70 -5.10 5.37 9.78
N GLU A 71 -5.10 6.36 8.90
CA GLU A 71 -6.25 6.77 8.11
C GLU A 71 -6.14 6.14 6.72
N ILE A 72 -7.15 5.40 6.26
CA ILE A 72 -7.09 4.61 5.03
C ILE A 72 -8.19 5.06 4.07
N TYR A 73 -7.80 5.40 2.84
CA TYR A 73 -8.75 5.80 1.79
C TYR A 73 -8.40 5.16 0.44
N PRO A 74 -9.39 4.97 -0.43
CA PRO A 74 -9.16 4.48 -1.78
C PRO A 74 -8.49 5.55 -2.65
N LEU A 75 -7.64 5.09 -3.58
CA LEU A 75 -7.06 5.92 -4.63
C LEU A 75 -7.15 5.16 -5.96
N PRO A 76 -8.17 5.42 -6.78
CA PRO A 76 -8.28 4.83 -8.11
C PRO A 76 -7.15 5.28 -9.03
N ASP A 77 -6.76 4.41 -9.95
CA ASP A 77 -5.84 4.80 -11.02
C ASP A 77 -6.54 5.68 -12.05
N ILE A 78 -5.86 6.71 -12.53
CA ILE A 78 -6.35 7.66 -13.54
C ILE A 78 -5.65 7.54 -14.90
N GLY A 79 -4.85 6.47 -15.09
CA GLY A 79 -4.22 6.15 -16.37
C GLY A 79 -3.07 7.07 -16.82
N VAL A 80 -2.52 7.90 -15.92
CA VAL A 80 -1.46 8.87 -16.27
C VAL A 80 -0.03 8.40 -15.97
N GLY A 81 0.11 7.22 -15.40
CA GLY A 81 1.41 6.70 -14.98
C GLY A 81 1.96 7.40 -13.73
N ASN A 82 3.27 7.24 -13.49
CA ASN A 82 3.94 7.68 -12.28
C ASN A 82 4.71 8.98 -12.53
N ASN A 83 4.01 10.10 -12.61
CA ASN A 83 4.54 11.41 -12.98
C ASN A 83 3.89 12.55 -12.17
N GLY A 84 4.18 13.82 -12.50
CA GLY A 84 3.65 15.00 -11.82
C GLY A 84 2.11 15.06 -11.80
N ARG A 85 1.42 14.66 -12.89
CA ARG A 85 -0.06 14.60 -12.91
C ARG A 85 -0.62 13.61 -11.89
N TRP A 86 0.07 12.49 -11.69
CA TRP A 86 -0.26 11.55 -10.62
C TRP A 86 0.00 12.17 -9.25
N GLY A 87 1.13 12.88 -9.09
CA GLY A 87 1.46 13.61 -7.87
C GLY A 87 0.38 14.62 -7.49
N ASP A 88 -0.08 15.42 -8.44
CA ASP A 88 -1.19 16.36 -8.26
C ASP A 88 -2.45 15.68 -7.78
N TYR A 89 -2.82 14.60 -8.43
CA TYR A 89 -3.99 13.81 -8.06
C TYR A 89 -3.87 13.27 -6.63
N VAL A 90 -2.69 12.77 -6.25
CA VAL A 90 -2.41 12.32 -4.87
C VAL A 90 -2.57 13.47 -3.88
N LEU A 91 -2.01 14.66 -4.16
CA LEU A 91 -2.10 15.81 -3.26
C LEU A 91 -3.51 16.35 -3.13
N GLN A 92 -4.27 16.43 -4.22
CA GLN A 92 -5.68 16.83 -4.20
C GLN A 92 -6.53 15.87 -3.34
N ASN A 93 -6.34 14.56 -3.53
CA ASN A 93 -7.02 13.56 -2.71
C ASN A 93 -6.58 13.63 -1.24
N ALA A 94 -5.30 13.88 -0.96
CA ALA A 94 -4.83 14.04 0.40
C ALA A 94 -5.49 15.24 1.09
N LYS A 95 -5.55 16.39 0.43
CA LYS A 95 -6.25 17.57 0.94
C LYS A 95 -7.74 17.30 1.19
N MET A 96 -8.39 16.59 0.28
CA MET A 96 -9.83 16.27 0.39
C MET A 96 -10.11 15.27 1.52
N ARG A 97 -9.30 14.20 1.64
CA ARG A 97 -9.57 13.08 2.54
C ARG A 97 -9.00 13.28 3.94
N PHE A 98 -7.81 13.87 4.06
CA PHE A 98 -7.14 14.07 5.34
C PHE A 98 -7.25 15.51 5.86
N GLY A 99 -7.83 16.42 5.06
CA GLY A 99 -7.99 17.85 5.40
C GLY A 99 -6.71 18.66 5.23
N ARG A 100 -5.60 18.05 4.77
CA ARG A 100 -4.31 18.73 4.56
C ARG A 100 -3.45 17.98 3.54
N VAL A 101 -2.45 18.68 3.02
CA VAL A 101 -1.37 18.10 2.22
C VAL A 101 -0.37 17.41 3.17
N PRO A 102 0.19 16.25 2.83
CA PRO A 102 1.21 15.60 3.65
C PRO A 102 2.52 16.40 3.68
N ASP A 103 3.22 16.34 4.81
CA ASP A 103 4.57 16.90 4.95
C ASP A 103 5.62 15.88 4.51
N LEU A 104 5.28 14.59 4.57
CA LEU A 104 6.18 13.49 4.29
C LEU A 104 5.49 12.43 3.42
N LEU A 105 6.16 12.03 2.33
CA LEU A 105 5.86 10.82 1.60
C LEU A 105 6.83 9.72 2.04
N VAL A 106 6.31 8.56 2.46
CA VAL A 106 7.13 7.38 2.72
C VAL A 106 7.04 6.45 1.53
N SER A 107 8.16 6.19 0.88
CA SER A 107 8.27 5.33 -0.30
C SER A 107 9.24 4.18 -0.04
N GLY A 108 9.08 3.07 -0.77
CA GLY A 108 9.89 1.85 -0.59
C GLY A 108 10.12 1.08 -1.88
N LYS A 109 9.84 1.68 -3.03
CA LYS A 109 10.20 1.13 -4.34
C LYS A 109 11.58 1.59 -4.76
N GLU A 110 12.20 0.86 -5.69
CA GLU A 110 13.51 1.20 -6.27
C GLU A 110 13.53 2.58 -6.94
N GLU A 111 12.37 3.02 -7.49
CA GLU A 111 12.20 4.35 -8.05
C GLU A 111 11.76 5.35 -6.98
N ARG A 112 12.53 6.38 -6.81
CA ARG A 112 12.14 7.55 -6.00
C ARG A 112 10.96 8.28 -6.65
N ARG A 113 10.17 8.96 -5.81
CA ARG A 113 8.98 9.70 -6.23
C ARG A 113 9.26 11.20 -6.47
N VAL A 114 10.49 11.54 -6.83
CA VAL A 114 10.93 12.93 -7.01
C VAL A 114 10.04 13.72 -7.97
N ASP A 115 9.58 13.07 -9.04
CA ASP A 115 8.75 13.72 -10.08
C ASP A 115 7.28 13.92 -9.67
N TRP A 116 6.85 13.36 -8.54
CA TRP A 116 5.47 13.55 -8.09
C TRP A 116 5.22 14.95 -7.58
N PHE A 117 6.22 15.55 -6.93
CA PHE A 117 6.10 16.79 -6.18
C PHE A 117 7.24 17.74 -6.55
N ASP A 118 7.44 17.98 -7.83
CA ASP A 118 8.57 18.77 -8.40
C ASP A 118 8.49 20.27 -8.11
N GLY A 119 7.63 20.69 -7.21
CA GLY A 119 7.53 22.07 -6.76
C GLY A 119 6.67 22.99 -7.65
N ALA A 120 6.12 22.50 -8.77
CA ALA A 120 5.24 23.28 -9.64
C ALA A 120 3.96 23.77 -8.94
N HIS A 121 3.63 23.20 -7.78
CA HIS A 121 2.37 23.42 -7.06
C HIS A 121 2.52 24.21 -5.76
N GLY A 122 3.69 24.78 -5.50
CA GLY A 122 3.94 25.53 -4.26
C GLY A 122 3.85 24.72 -2.96
N VAL A 123 3.93 23.39 -3.08
CA VAL A 123 3.88 22.45 -1.96
C VAL A 123 5.23 21.76 -1.83
N SER A 124 5.79 21.80 -0.61
CA SER A 124 7.00 21.05 -0.28
C SER A 124 6.60 19.77 0.47
N VAL A 125 6.86 18.61 -0.14
CA VAL A 125 6.68 17.30 0.49
C VAL A 125 8.04 16.62 0.55
N ALA A 126 8.51 16.32 1.77
CA ALA A 126 9.73 15.53 1.93
C ALA A 126 9.49 14.08 1.52
N GLU A 127 10.48 13.41 0.96
CA GLU A 127 10.42 11.97 0.71
C GLU A 127 11.36 11.22 1.66
N LEU A 128 10.81 10.29 2.43
CA LEU A 128 11.57 9.27 3.13
C LEU A 128 11.57 7.99 2.30
N TYR A 129 12.66 7.76 1.59
CA TYR A 129 12.87 6.52 0.87
C TYR A 129 13.40 5.44 1.81
N ILE A 130 12.68 4.32 1.93
CA ILE A 130 13.09 3.16 2.71
C ILE A 130 13.53 2.06 1.73
N PRO A 131 14.83 1.74 1.66
CA PRO A 131 15.32 0.70 0.78
C PRO A 131 14.75 -0.67 1.17
N LYS A 132 14.68 -1.59 0.22
CA LYS A 132 14.23 -2.97 0.45
C LYS A 132 15.24 -3.71 1.33
N THR A 133 14.98 -3.78 2.63
CA THR A 133 15.81 -4.51 3.61
C THR A 133 15.29 -5.91 3.90
N ILE A 134 14.01 -6.16 3.62
CA ILE A 134 13.37 -7.48 3.74
C ILE A 134 13.18 -8.03 2.33
N ASP A 135 13.81 -9.18 2.04
CA ASP A 135 13.72 -9.78 0.71
C ASP A 135 12.39 -10.50 0.49
N ILE A 136 11.36 -9.68 0.28
CA ILE A 136 9.99 -10.12 -0.02
C ILE A 136 9.33 -9.14 -0.99
N SER A 137 8.45 -9.64 -1.82
CA SER A 137 7.60 -8.87 -2.72
C SER A 137 6.15 -9.36 -2.69
N ALA A 138 5.23 -8.50 -3.07
CA ALA A 138 3.82 -8.89 -3.20
C ALA A 138 3.63 -10.06 -4.20
N THR A 139 4.48 -10.18 -5.21
CA THR A 139 4.46 -11.30 -6.15
C THR A 139 4.85 -12.62 -5.48
N GLN A 140 5.91 -12.63 -4.70
CA GLN A 140 6.30 -13.81 -3.91
C GLN A 140 5.22 -14.19 -2.90
N MET A 141 4.61 -13.20 -2.22
CA MET A 141 3.51 -13.46 -1.30
C MET A 141 2.31 -14.11 -1.98
N ARG A 142 1.94 -13.64 -3.19
CA ARG A 142 0.89 -14.29 -3.99
C ARG A 142 1.28 -15.70 -4.41
N GLN A 143 2.55 -15.94 -4.75
CA GLN A 143 3.03 -17.28 -5.09
C GLN A 143 2.91 -18.24 -3.90
N PHE A 144 3.27 -17.84 -2.68
CA PHE A 144 3.05 -18.66 -1.48
C PHE A 144 1.57 -19.03 -1.27
N LEU A 145 0.65 -18.09 -1.54
CA LEU A 145 -0.78 -18.37 -1.48
C LEU A 145 -1.22 -19.38 -2.56
N ILE A 146 -0.73 -19.25 -3.79
CA ILE A 146 -1.01 -20.18 -4.89
C ILE A 146 -0.57 -21.60 -4.50
N ASP A 147 0.67 -21.72 -4.05
CA ASP A 147 1.30 -23.00 -3.71
C ASP A 147 0.73 -23.61 -2.41
N GLY A 148 -0.10 -22.89 -1.67
CA GLY A 148 -0.59 -23.30 -0.37
C GLY A 148 0.51 -23.36 0.70
N ASN A 149 1.62 -22.64 0.48
CA ASN A 149 2.77 -22.61 1.40
C ASN A 149 2.52 -21.60 2.52
N GLU A 150 1.65 -21.98 3.46
CA GLU A 150 1.28 -21.13 4.59
C GLU A 150 2.46 -20.81 5.50
N ALA A 151 3.39 -21.73 5.69
CA ALA A 151 4.57 -21.52 6.53
C ALA A 151 5.46 -20.41 5.96
N ALA A 152 5.73 -20.42 4.65
CA ALA A 152 6.48 -19.36 3.99
C ALA A 152 5.72 -18.02 4.03
N TRP A 153 4.40 -18.04 3.81
CA TRP A 153 3.56 -16.84 3.89
C TRP A 153 3.58 -16.22 5.30
N ARG A 154 3.43 -17.02 6.36
CA ARG A 154 3.46 -16.58 7.75
C ARG A 154 4.79 -15.95 8.15
N LYS A 155 5.91 -16.36 7.54
CA LYS A 155 7.23 -15.77 7.78
C LYS A 155 7.27 -14.27 7.47
N TYR A 156 6.47 -13.83 6.51
CA TYR A 156 6.45 -12.45 6.01
C TYR A 156 5.15 -11.71 6.31
N THR A 157 4.35 -12.21 7.25
CA THR A 157 3.13 -11.55 7.72
C THR A 157 3.06 -11.51 9.24
N GLY A 158 2.54 -10.43 9.80
CA GLY A 158 2.30 -10.31 11.24
C GLY A 158 1.27 -11.35 11.71
N LYS A 159 1.42 -11.84 12.95
CA LYS A 159 0.54 -12.88 13.54
C LYS A 159 -0.95 -12.53 13.46
N LYS A 160 -1.30 -11.25 13.56
CA LYS A 160 -2.69 -10.76 13.46
C LYS A 160 -3.36 -11.06 12.11
N LEU A 161 -2.58 -11.40 11.08
CA LEU A 161 -3.08 -11.68 9.73
C LEU A 161 -3.15 -13.18 9.42
N TRP A 162 -2.65 -14.05 10.28
CA TRP A 162 -2.52 -15.47 9.97
C TRP A 162 -3.84 -16.16 9.63
N ASP A 163 -4.93 -15.78 10.29
CA ASP A 163 -6.26 -16.33 10.03
C ASP A 163 -6.83 -15.91 8.65
N SER A 164 -6.19 -14.95 7.98
CA SER A 164 -6.61 -14.53 6.64
C SER A 164 -6.05 -15.42 5.52
N PHE A 165 -5.15 -16.37 5.81
CA PHE A 165 -4.47 -17.17 4.78
C PHE A 165 -5.44 -17.85 3.82
N SER A 166 -6.43 -18.57 4.33
CA SER A 166 -7.39 -19.34 3.53
C SER A 166 -8.24 -18.44 2.63
N GLU A 167 -8.72 -17.31 3.16
CA GLU A 167 -9.49 -16.31 2.41
C GLU A 167 -8.66 -15.71 1.27
N LEU A 168 -7.43 -15.31 1.56
CA LEU A 168 -6.52 -14.72 0.58
C LEU A 168 -6.11 -15.73 -0.49
N ARG A 169 -5.88 -16.98 -0.11
CA ARG A 169 -5.58 -18.08 -1.03
C ARG A 169 -6.74 -18.29 -2.01
N ALA A 170 -7.96 -18.38 -1.52
CA ALA A 170 -9.14 -18.54 -2.37
C ALA A 170 -9.27 -17.39 -3.38
N ALA A 171 -9.07 -16.14 -2.96
CA ALA A 171 -9.12 -14.98 -3.85
C ALA A 171 -8.04 -15.01 -4.95
N VAL A 172 -6.82 -15.41 -4.61
CA VAL A 172 -5.73 -15.52 -5.60
C VAL A 172 -6.00 -16.65 -6.62
N LEU A 173 -6.51 -17.79 -6.19
CA LEU A 173 -6.85 -18.90 -7.08
C LEU A 173 -7.97 -18.51 -8.04
N ALA A 174 -9.06 -17.92 -7.54
CA ALA A 174 -10.17 -17.44 -8.36
C ALA A 174 -9.71 -16.40 -9.41
N SER A 175 -8.74 -15.55 -9.08
CA SER A 175 -8.21 -14.56 -10.01
C SER A 175 -7.39 -15.17 -11.16
N LYS A 176 -6.83 -16.37 -10.98
CA LYS A 176 -6.13 -17.12 -12.05
C LYS A 176 -7.13 -17.77 -13.02
N ASP A 177 -8.17 -18.37 -12.49
CA ASP A 177 -9.19 -19.04 -13.29
C ASP A 177 -9.89 -18.07 -14.25
N ASN A 178 -10.18 -16.85 -13.76
CA ASN A 178 -10.76 -15.78 -14.58
C ASN A 178 -9.87 -15.37 -15.76
N GLN A 179 -8.55 -15.46 -15.65
CA GLN A 179 -7.64 -15.12 -16.75
C GLN A 179 -7.57 -16.22 -17.82
N GLN A 180 -7.67 -17.48 -17.42
CA GLN A 180 -7.69 -18.60 -18.38
C GLN A 180 -8.97 -18.58 -19.22
N THR A 181 -10.09 -18.23 -18.60
CA THR A 181 -11.39 -18.14 -19.30
C THR A 181 -11.49 -16.93 -20.24
N ALA A 182 -10.81 -15.82 -19.96
CA ALA A 182 -10.78 -14.63 -20.82
C ALA A 182 -9.81 -14.74 -22.00
N SER A 183 -9.01 -15.80 -22.07
CA SER A 183 -8.00 -16.05 -23.12
C SER A 183 -8.45 -17.14 -24.11
N LEU A 184 -9.67 -17.68 -23.96
CA LEU A 184 -10.36 -18.61 -24.87
C LEU A 184 -11.45 -17.87 -25.65
#